data_f6c4ba64f29968897a94d25c5c228510
#
_entry.id   f6c4ba64f29968897a94d25c5c228510
#
_cell.length_a   1.000
_cell.length_b   1.000
_cell.length_c   1.000
_cell.angle_alpha   90.00
_cell.angle_beta   90.00
_cell.angle_gamma   90.00
#
_symmetry.space_group_name_H-M   'P 1'
#
loop_
_entity.id
_entity.type
_entity.pdbx_description
1 polymer ?
#
loop_
_entity_poly.entity_id
_entity_poly.type
_entity_poly.pdbx_seq_one_letter_code
_entity_poly.pdbx_strand_id
1 'polypeptide(L)'
;MGDNHGNVIHLFDRECSVQRRNQKVVEESPSPFLTPELRREMGEKAVAAAKAVNYSGAGTIEFLVDKNRRFYFLEMNTRLQVEHPITEEVVGVDLVKEQIRIANDEVLHLKQEELFQRGHAIECRICAEDTENNFMPSPGVIKQLTEPNGIGVRIDSYVYDGYEIPIYYDPMIGKLIVWATTRQYAIERMRRVLYEYKITCLLYTSPS
;
A
#
# COMPACT_ATOMS: atom_id res chain seq x y z
N MET A 1 6.12 13.10 4.22
CA MET A 1 5.06 14.09 4.47
C MET A 1 5.69 15.45 4.68
N GLY A 2 5.07 16.51 4.17
CA GLY A 2 5.49 17.88 4.36
C GLY A 2 4.31 18.78 4.70
N ASP A 3 4.52 19.80 5.56
CA ASP A 3 3.52 20.83 5.84
C ASP A 3 3.81 22.12 5.07
N ASN A 4 2.95 23.11 5.22
CA ASN A 4 3.10 24.44 4.60
C ASN A 4 4.13 25.32 5.34
N HIS A 5 4.67 24.85 6.47
CA HIS A 5 5.60 25.57 7.34
C HIS A 5 7.06 25.13 7.15
N GLY A 6 7.33 24.22 6.19
CA GLY A 6 8.66 23.75 5.85
C GLY A 6 9.14 22.51 6.63
N ASN A 7 8.29 21.93 7.47
CA ASN A 7 8.60 20.67 8.13
C ASN A 7 8.37 19.51 7.16
N VAL A 8 9.35 18.66 6.99
CA VAL A 8 9.28 17.47 6.13
C VAL A 8 9.89 16.29 6.84
N ILE A 9 9.16 15.17 6.89
CA ILE A 9 9.59 13.90 7.44
C ILE A 9 9.42 12.78 6.41
N HIS A 10 10.13 11.67 6.60
CA HIS A 10 9.86 10.43 5.90
C HIS A 10 9.20 9.40 6.85
N LEU A 11 8.34 8.55 6.29
CA LEU A 11 7.66 7.48 7.00
C LEU A 11 8.21 6.11 6.58
N PHE A 12 9.52 6.07 6.36
CA PHE A 12 10.31 4.90 5.96
C PHE A 12 9.96 4.38 4.55
N ASP A 13 10.11 3.08 4.34
CA ASP A 13 10.08 2.45 3.04
C ASP A 13 8.95 1.44 2.87
N ARG A 14 8.61 1.20 1.62
CA ARG A 14 7.79 0.10 1.14
C ARG A 14 8.54 -0.64 0.04
N GLU A 15 8.34 -1.94 -0.03
CA GLU A 15 8.82 -2.81 -1.10
C GLU A 15 7.65 -3.16 -2.02
N CYS A 16 7.77 -2.81 -3.31
CA CYS A 16 6.70 -2.97 -4.29
C CYS A 16 7.19 -3.67 -5.57
N SER A 17 8.20 -4.54 -5.46
CA SER A 17 8.79 -5.23 -6.62
C SER A 17 7.93 -6.38 -7.15
N VAL A 18 6.99 -6.90 -6.34
CA VAL A 18 6.08 -7.96 -6.81
C VAL A 18 5.00 -7.35 -7.68
N GLN A 19 5.20 -7.45 -8.97
CA GLN A 19 4.35 -6.81 -9.98
C GLN A 19 3.93 -7.81 -11.06
N ARG A 20 2.78 -7.56 -11.67
CA ARG A 20 2.34 -8.23 -12.88
C ARG A 20 2.04 -7.15 -13.95
N ARG A 21 2.73 -7.21 -15.08
CA ARG A 21 2.59 -6.22 -16.18
C ARG A 21 2.74 -4.76 -15.70
N ASN A 22 3.75 -4.52 -14.86
CA ASN A 22 4.03 -3.22 -14.23
C ASN A 22 2.95 -2.73 -13.24
N GLN A 23 2.00 -3.57 -12.86
CA GLN A 23 1.07 -3.28 -11.78
C GLN A 23 1.52 -3.96 -10.50
N LYS A 24 1.61 -3.22 -9.42
CA LYS A 24 1.91 -3.72 -8.07
C LYS A 24 0.78 -4.69 -7.66
N VAL A 25 1.13 -5.85 -7.10
CA VAL A 25 0.17 -6.90 -6.68
C VAL A 25 0.31 -7.22 -5.21
N VAL A 26 1.56 -7.26 -4.74
CA VAL A 26 1.90 -7.47 -3.33
C VAL A 26 2.92 -6.42 -2.91
N GLU A 27 2.65 -5.74 -1.82
CA GLU A 27 3.53 -4.74 -1.23
C GLU A 27 3.83 -5.10 0.23
N GLU A 28 5.03 -4.78 0.70
CA GLU A 28 5.41 -5.01 2.10
C GLU A 28 6.19 -3.83 2.70
N SER A 29 6.14 -3.70 3.99
CA SER A 29 6.93 -2.74 4.77
C SER A 29 7.33 -3.36 6.13
N PRO A 30 8.60 -3.20 6.54
CA PRO A 30 9.75 -2.66 5.80
C PRO A 30 10.25 -3.60 4.70
N SER A 31 11.02 -3.09 3.74
CA SER A 31 11.70 -3.93 2.73
C SER A 31 12.72 -4.86 3.40
N PRO A 32 12.66 -6.18 3.13
CA PRO A 32 13.65 -7.13 3.62
C PRO A 32 15.01 -6.99 2.92
N PHE A 33 15.06 -6.26 1.80
CA PHE A 33 16.28 -6.07 1.02
C PHE A 33 17.16 -4.93 1.54
N LEU A 34 16.53 -3.90 2.16
CA LEU A 34 17.24 -2.72 2.64
C LEU A 34 17.91 -2.96 4.00
N THR A 35 19.16 -2.49 4.12
CA THR A 35 19.80 -2.38 5.44
C THR A 35 19.27 -1.14 6.17
N PRO A 36 19.41 -1.07 7.51
CA PRO A 36 19.01 0.13 8.27
C PRO A 36 19.71 1.41 7.77
N GLU A 37 20.98 1.32 7.39
CA GLU A 37 21.78 2.46 6.90
C GLU A 37 21.25 2.94 5.54
N LEU A 38 21.00 2.00 4.62
CA LEU A 38 20.47 2.34 3.29
C LEU A 38 19.06 2.94 3.39
N ARG A 39 18.22 2.37 4.25
CA ARG A 39 16.87 2.89 4.53
C ARG A 39 16.92 4.33 5.02
N ARG A 40 17.84 4.63 5.94
CA ARG A 40 18.02 5.99 6.46
C ARG A 40 18.49 6.93 5.35
N GLU A 41 19.51 6.54 4.58
CA GLU A 41 20.04 7.35 3.49
C GLU A 41 18.96 7.67 2.44
N MET A 42 18.18 6.68 2.03
CA MET A 42 17.07 6.87 1.10
C MET A 42 16.01 7.83 1.68
N GLY A 43 15.66 7.68 2.95
CA GLY A 43 14.73 8.57 3.64
C GLY A 43 15.23 10.02 3.68
N GLU A 44 16.50 10.25 4.01
CA GLU A 44 17.12 11.57 4.01
C GLU A 44 17.12 12.21 2.61
N LYS A 45 17.40 11.42 1.55
CA LYS A 45 17.33 11.88 0.15
C LYS A 45 15.90 12.24 -0.25
N ALA A 46 14.92 11.44 0.19
CA ALA A 46 13.50 11.72 -0.06
C ALA A 46 13.06 13.03 0.61
N VAL A 47 13.46 13.26 1.87
CA VAL A 47 13.20 14.51 2.58
C VAL A 47 13.86 15.70 1.87
N ALA A 48 15.12 15.57 1.46
CA ALA A 48 15.83 16.62 0.74
C ALA A 48 15.15 16.97 -0.59
N ALA A 49 14.71 15.98 -1.36
CA ALA A 49 14.01 16.18 -2.61
C ALA A 49 12.66 16.89 -2.39
N ALA A 50 11.88 16.47 -1.39
CA ALA A 50 10.60 17.10 -1.07
C ALA A 50 10.78 18.57 -0.61
N LYS A 51 11.80 18.86 0.20
CA LYS A 51 12.17 20.23 0.61
C LYS A 51 12.57 21.12 -0.57
N ALA A 52 13.33 20.56 -1.53
CA ALA A 52 13.80 21.33 -2.68
C ALA A 52 12.66 21.85 -3.58
N VAL A 53 11.49 21.21 -3.53
CA VAL A 53 10.30 21.61 -4.31
C VAL A 53 9.19 22.19 -3.39
N ASN A 54 9.48 22.46 -2.14
CA ASN A 54 8.51 22.96 -1.14
C ASN A 54 7.24 22.10 -1.10
N TYR A 55 7.41 20.78 -1.11
CA TYR A 55 6.29 19.85 -1.18
C TYR A 55 5.46 19.87 0.10
N SER A 56 4.14 19.95 -0.05
CA SER A 56 3.16 19.88 1.04
C SER A 56 2.15 18.75 0.79
N GLY A 57 1.81 18.00 1.84
CA GLY A 57 0.94 16.84 1.80
C GLY A 57 1.67 15.50 1.96
N ALA A 58 0.96 14.40 1.66
CA ALA A 58 1.54 13.08 1.58
C ALA A 58 2.00 12.79 0.14
N GLY A 59 3.23 12.37 -0.02
CA GLY A 59 3.81 11.99 -1.30
C GLY A 59 4.75 10.81 -1.15
N THR A 60 5.14 10.22 -2.27
CA THR A 60 6.09 9.12 -2.32
C THR A 60 7.18 9.40 -3.32
N ILE A 61 8.41 9.18 -2.91
CA ILE A 61 9.58 9.15 -3.81
C ILE A 61 9.91 7.69 -4.06
N GLU A 62 9.86 7.31 -5.32
CA GLU A 62 10.18 5.95 -5.76
C GLU A 62 11.64 5.88 -6.19
N PHE A 63 12.29 4.79 -5.78
CA PHE A 63 13.67 4.48 -6.12
C PHE A 63 13.78 3.09 -6.73
N LEU A 64 14.69 2.94 -7.67
CA LEU A 64 15.19 1.64 -8.10
C LEU A 64 16.43 1.29 -7.29
N VAL A 65 16.48 0.08 -6.74
CA VAL A 65 17.63 -0.41 -5.98
C VAL A 65 18.24 -1.61 -6.71
N ASP A 66 19.53 -1.51 -7.06
CA ASP A 66 20.23 -2.58 -7.76
C ASP A 66 20.69 -3.70 -6.81
N LYS A 67 21.18 -4.82 -7.37
CA LYS A 67 21.71 -5.97 -6.60
C LYS A 67 22.89 -5.62 -5.68
N ASN A 68 23.58 -4.50 -5.96
CA ASN A 68 24.68 -4.00 -5.15
C ASN A 68 24.23 -2.99 -4.10
N ARG A 69 22.89 -2.86 -3.92
CA ARG A 69 22.26 -1.90 -2.99
C ARG A 69 22.56 -0.44 -3.31
N ARG A 70 22.80 -0.10 -4.57
CA ARG A 70 22.82 1.29 -5.03
C ARG A 70 21.41 1.68 -5.45
N PHE A 71 20.96 2.84 -5.04
CA PHE A 71 19.62 3.32 -5.36
C PHE A 71 19.66 4.50 -6.31
N TYR A 72 18.63 4.61 -7.12
CA TYR A 72 18.47 5.62 -8.16
C TYR A 72 17.06 6.17 -8.09
N PHE A 73 16.92 7.49 -8.15
CA PHE A 73 15.63 8.15 -8.21
C PHE A 73 14.88 7.71 -9.49
N LEU A 74 13.61 7.33 -9.31
CA LEU A 74 12.74 6.99 -10.41
C LEU A 74 11.73 8.11 -10.68
N GLU A 75 10.88 8.38 -9.69
CA GLU A 75 9.83 9.41 -9.80
C GLU A 75 9.36 9.89 -8.42
N MET A 76 8.59 10.98 -8.43
CA MET A 76 7.84 11.44 -7.27
C MET A 76 6.34 11.39 -7.57
N ASN A 77 5.62 10.64 -6.77
CA ASN A 77 4.15 10.61 -6.77
C ASN A 77 3.64 11.62 -5.76
N THR A 78 3.08 12.73 -6.25
CA THR A 78 2.58 13.84 -5.42
C THR A 78 1.16 13.59 -4.91
N ARG A 79 0.90 12.40 -4.42
CA ARG A 79 -0.40 11.93 -3.93
C ARG A 79 -0.22 10.77 -2.96
N LEU A 80 -1.27 10.46 -2.23
CA LEU A 80 -1.38 9.20 -1.50
C LEU A 80 -1.38 8.02 -2.50
N GLN A 81 -0.66 6.96 -2.18
CA GLN A 81 -0.61 5.75 -3.00
C GLN A 81 -1.54 4.66 -2.47
N VAL A 82 -1.88 3.70 -3.33
CA VAL A 82 -2.77 2.57 -2.97
C VAL A 82 -2.23 1.83 -1.75
N GLU A 83 -0.93 1.58 -1.72
CA GLU A 83 -0.21 0.82 -0.71
C GLU A 83 0.14 1.60 0.58
N HIS A 84 -0.47 2.77 0.82
CA HIS A 84 -0.25 3.53 2.05
C HIS A 84 -0.59 2.78 3.35
N PRO A 85 -1.57 1.83 3.36
CA PRO A 85 -1.94 1.14 4.58
C PRO A 85 -0.78 0.38 5.24
N ILE A 86 0.15 -0.21 4.48
CA ILE A 86 1.29 -0.91 5.09
C ILE A 86 2.23 0.05 5.83
N THR A 87 2.35 1.31 5.40
CA THR A 87 3.06 2.35 6.15
C THR A 87 2.32 2.68 7.43
N GLU A 88 1.01 2.88 7.36
CA GLU A 88 0.16 3.17 8.52
C GLU A 88 0.27 2.08 9.60
N GLU A 89 0.24 0.80 9.18
CA GLU A 89 0.32 -0.34 10.09
C GLU A 89 1.68 -0.45 10.82
N VAL A 90 2.79 -0.14 10.14
CA VAL A 90 4.12 -0.25 10.76
C VAL A 90 4.55 1.00 11.53
N VAL A 91 4.00 2.18 11.18
CA VAL A 91 4.38 3.45 11.82
C VAL A 91 3.35 3.90 12.86
N GLY A 92 2.09 3.49 12.72
CA GLY A 92 1.00 3.88 13.61
C GLY A 92 0.50 5.30 13.37
N VAL A 93 0.50 5.75 12.11
CA VAL A 93 0.07 7.09 11.68
C VAL A 93 -1.04 6.96 10.63
N ASP A 94 -2.15 7.65 10.81
CA ASP A 94 -3.23 7.78 9.83
C ASP A 94 -2.85 8.86 8.81
N LEU A 95 -2.42 8.44 7.61
CA LEU A 95 -1.92 9.33 6.57
C LEU A 95 -3.00 10.22 5.98
N VAL A 96 -4.23 9.72 5.87
CA VAL A 96 -5.37 10.51 5.36
C VAL A 96 -5.70 11.64 6.33
N LYS A 97 -5.73 11.33 7.62
CA LYS A 97 -5.95 12.33 8.66
C LYS A 97 -4.85 13.41 8.66
N GLU A 98 -3.60 12.99 8.51
CA GLU A 98 -2.48 13.95 8.42
C GLU A 98 -2.55 14.82 7.16
N GLN A 99 -2.99 14.29 6.02
CA GLN A 99 -3.23 15.10 4.82
C GLN A 99 -4.30 16.17 5.05
N ILE A 100 -5.39 15.82 5.75
CA ILE A 100 -6.48 16.77 6.08
C ILE A 100 -5.94 17.86 7.00
N ARG A 101 -5.14 17.53 8.02
CA ARG A 101 -4.52 18.49 8.92
C ARG A 101 -3.60 19.46 8.18
N ILE A 102 -2.74 18.94 7.31
CA ILE A 102 -1.83 19.74 6.50
C ILE A 102 -2.62 20.68 5.56
N ALA A 103 -3.68 20.15 4.94
CA ALA A 103 -4.56 20.96 4.08
C ALA A 103 -5.31 22.07 4.87
N ASN A 104 -5.54 21.85 6.16
CA ASN A 104 -6.08 22.84 7.10
C ASN A 104 -5.01 23.80 7.66
N ASP A 105 -3.81 23.80 7.07
CA ASP A 105 -2.65 24.63 7.45
C ASP A 105 -2.09 24.37 8.87
N GLU A 106 -2.36 23.16 9.41
CA GLU A 106 -1.79 22.77 10.70
C GLU A 106 -0.29 22.44 10.55
N VAL A 107 0.49 22.80 11.55
CA VAL A 107 1.91 22.43 11.64
C VAL A 107 2.01 20.92 11.86
N LEU A 108 2.89 20.27 11.12
CA LEU A 108 3.16 18.83 11.27
C LEU A 108 3.66 18.54 12.69
N HIS A 109 2.86 17.85 13.49
CA HIS A 109 3.17 17.55 14.88
C HIS A 109 4.08 16.32 15.06
N LEU A 110 4.27 15.53 13.97
CA LEU A 110 5.14 14.36 13.96
C LEU A 110 6.59 14.80 13.80
N LYS A 111 7.49 14.25 14.62
CA LYS A 111 8.92 14.49 14.53
C LYS A 111 9.64 13.23 14.08
N GLN A 112 10.63 13.38 13.20
CA GLN A 112 11.36 12.25 12.63
C GLN A 112 11.98 11.33 13.69
N GLU A 113 12.51 11.89 14.76
CA GLU A 113 13.17 11.18 15.86
C GLU A 113 12.20 10.37 16.75
N GLU A 114 10.91 10.67 16.68
CA GLU A 114 9.85 9.98 17.42
C GLU A 114 9.22 8.83 16.61
N LEU A 115 9.54 8.76 15.31
CA LEU A 115 9.00 7.76 14.40
C LEU A 115 9.89 6.51 14.32
N PHE A 116 9.27 5.36 14.35
CA PHE A 116 9.94 4.08 14.16
C PHE A 116 8.99 3.05 13.54
N GLN A 117 9.54 2.10 12.80
CA GLN A 117 8.78 0.99 12.25
C GLN A 117 8.64 -0.13 13.29
N ARG A 118 7.42 -0.64 13.47
CA ARG A 118 7.11 -1.78 14.34
C ARG A 118 6.55 -2.93 13.53
N GLY A 119 7.16 -4.11 13.71
CA GLY A 119 6.68 -5.33 13.04
C GLY A 119 6.87 -5.29 11.54
N HIS A 120 5.94 -5.92 10.84
CA HIS A 120 5.96 -6.08 9.39
C HIS A 120 4.52 -6.11 8.85
N ALA A 121 4.25 -5.34 7.82
CA ALA A 121 2.96 -5.33 7.14
C ALA A 121 3.09 -5.81 5.70
N ILE A 122 2.08 -6.51 5.22
CA ILE A 122 1.96 -6.96 3.83
C ILE A 122 0.57 -6.59 3.33
N GLU A 123 0.50 -6.06 2.12
CA GLU A 123 -0.74 -5.79 1.40
C GLU A 123 -0.81 -6.68 0.16
N CYS A 124 -1.99 -7.23 -0.11
CA CYS A 124 -2.34 -7.86 -1.39
C CYS A 124 -3.52 -7.14 -1.99
N ARG A 125 -3.41 -6.76 -3.26
CA ARG A 125 -4.52 -6.17 -4.01
C ARG A 125 -5.49 -7.27 -4.43
N ILE A 126 -6.76 -7.09 -4.14
CA ILE A 126 -7.84 -8.00 -4.53
C ILE A 126 -8.46 -7.45 -5.80
N CYS A 127 -8.31 -8.19 -6.90
CA CYS A 127 -8.75 -7.77 -8.22
C CYS A 127 -9.78 -8.74 -8.79
N ALA A 128 -10.83 -8.18 -9.39
CA ALA A 128 -11.82 -8.93 -10.15
C ALA A 128 -11.28 -9.23 -11.55
N GLU A 129 -10.50 -10.31 -11.66
CA GLU A 129 -9.81 -10.72 -12.88
C GLU A 129 -9.97 -12.22 -13.12
N ASP A 130 -10.10 -12.60 -14.38
CA ASP A 130 -10.19 -13.99 -14.82
C ASP A 130 -8.78 -14.56 -15.04
N THR A 131 -8.35 -15.42 -14.13
CA THR A 131 -7.02 -16.04 -14.16
C THR A 131 -6.83 -17.02 -15.33
N GLU A 132 -7.91 -17.63 -15.84
CA GLU A 132 -7.86 -18.55 -16.97
C GLU A 132 -7.76 -17.83 -18.31
N ASN A 133 -8.32 -16.60 -18.37
CA ASN A 133 -8.27 -15.72 -19.53
C ASN A 133 -7.23 -14.62 -19.38
N ASN A 134 -6.03 -14.98 -18.97
CA ASN A 134 -4.88 -14.08 -18.95
C ASN A 134 -5.10 -12.83 -18.08
N PHE A 135 -5.83 -12.98 -16.97
CA PHE A 135 -6.16 -11.91 -16.01
C PHE A 135 -6.90 -10.72 -16.66
N MET A 136 -7.80 -11.02 -17.58
CA MET A 136 -8.71 -9.98 -18.07
C MET A 136 -9.66 -9.54 -16.96
N PRO A 137 -10.08 -8.26 -16.92
CA PRO A 137 -11.11 -7.82 -16.00
C PRO A 137 -12.35 -8.70 -16.09
N SER A 138 -12.85 -9.11 -14.94
CA SER A 138 -14.05 -9.97 -14.82
C SER A 138 -15.17 -9.18 -14.14
N PRO A 139 -15.95 -8.39 -14.90
CA PRO A 139 -17.11 -7.67 -14.37
C PRO A 139 -18.21 -8.65 -13.98
N GLY A 140 -19.13 -8.20 -13.14
CA GLY A 140 -20.28 -9.01 -12.73
C GLY A 140 -20.78 -8.65 -11.34
N VAL A 141 -21.84 -9.34 -10.91
CA VAL A 141 -22.44 -9.11 -9.60
C VAL A 141 -21.84 -10.06 -8.56
N ILE A 142 -21.37 -9.50 -7.47
CA ILE A 142 -20.90 -10.26 -6.30
C ILE A 142 -22.13 -10.91 -5.65
N LYS A 143 -22.20 -12.24 -5.66
CA LYS A 143 -23.29 -12.98 -5.00
C LYS A 143 -23.08 -13.14 -3.51
N GLN A 144 -21.83 -13.37 -3.13
CA GLN A 144 -21.46 -13.57 -1.75
C GLN A 144 -20.02 -13.09 -1.53
N LEU A 145 -19.83 -12.30 -0.49
CA LEU A 145 -18.55 -11.81 -0.02
C LEU A 145 -18.38 -12.26 1.43
N THR A 146 -17.23 -12.88 1.71
CA THR A 146 -16.81 -13.17 3.09
C THR A 146 -15.42 -12.62 3.27
N GLU A 147 -15.32 -11.55 4.05
CA GLU A 147 -14.05 -10.91 4.35
C GLU A 147 -13.43 -11.52 5.62
N PRO A 148 -12.14 -11.87 5.60
CA PRO A 148 -11.45 -12.37 6.79
C PRO A 148 -11.30 -11.25 7.83
N ASN A 149 -11.16 -11.63 9.09
CA ASN A 149 -10.95 -10.69 10.18
C ASN A 149 -9.98 -11.23 11.24
N GLY A 150 -9.79 -10.46 12.30
CA GLY A 150 -8.97 -10.81 13.44
C GLY A 150 -7.81 -9.86 13.69
N ILE A 151 -7.01 -10.14 14.70
CA ILE A 151 -5.90 -9.27 15.10
C ILE A 151 -4.88 -9.14 13.99
N GLY A 152 -4.54 -7.87 13.63
CA GLY A 152 -3.58 -7.55 12.57
C GLY A 152 -4.10 -7.91 11.17
N VAL A 153 -5.41 -7.86 10.96
CA VAL A 153 -6.06 -7.95 9.65
C VAL A 153 -6.86 -6.68 9.43
N ARG A 154 -6.62 -6.02 8.29
CA ARG A 154 -7.32 -4.84 7.83
C ARG A 154 -7.76 -5.07 6.38
N ILE A 155 -8.96 -4.63 6.06
CA ILE A 155 -9.50 -4.67 4.72
C ILE A 155 -9.99 -3.26 4.37
N ASP A 156 -9.46 -2.73 3.27
CA ASP A 156 -9.93 -1.49 2.67
C ASP A 156 -10.67 -1.88 1.39
N SER A 157 -12.00 -1.94 1.46
CA SER A 157 -12.89 -2.40 0.39
C SER A 157 -14.09 -1.46 0.26
N TYR A 158 -14.76 -1.51 -0.89
CA TYR A 158 -16.00 -0.77 -1.14
C TYR A 158 -17.11 -1.67 -1.69
N VAL A 159 -16.83 -2.96 -1.84
CA VAL A 159 -17.77 -3.93 -2.39
C VAL A 159 -18.53 -4.66 -1.28
N TYR A 160 -19.69 -5.20 -1.63
CA TYR A 160 -20.62 -5.91 -0.74
C TYR A 160 -21.46 -6.93 -1.53
N ASP A 161 -22.23 -7.76 -0.85
CA ASP A 161 -23.14 -8.70 -1.49
C ASP A 161 -24.16 -7.95 -2.38
N GLY A 162 -24.21 -8.29 -3.65
CA GLY A 162 -25.04 -7.62 -4.65
C GLY A 162 -24.36 -6.44 -5.37
N TYR A 163 -23.11 -6.09 -5.02
CA TYR A 163 -22.37 -5.05 -5.73
C TYR A 163 -22.07 -5.48 -7.17
N GLU A 164 -22.35 -4.59 -8.13
CA GLU A 164 -21.99 -4.78 -9.54
C GLU A 164 -20.63 -4.16 -9.84
N ILE A 165 -19.66 -5.00 -10.21
CA ILE A 165 -18.32 -4.58 -10.58
C ILE A 165 -18.38 -4.00 -12.00
N PRO A 166 -18.09 -2.69 -12.18
CA PRO A 166 -18.21 -2.04 -13.47
C PRO A 166 -17.03 -2.35 -14.38
N ILE A 167 -17.25 -2.25 -15.70
CA ILE A 167 -16.22 -2.44 -16.73
C ILE A 167 -15.36 -1.19 -16.97
N TYR A 168 -15.71 -0.05 -16.37
CA TYR A 168 -15.16 1.27 -16.73
C TYR A 168 -13.98 1.69 -15.85
N TYR A 169 -13.69 0.95 -14.79
CA TYR A 169 -12.67 1.29 -13.80
C TYR A 169 -11.67 0.14 -13.62
N ASP A 170 -10.63 0.41 -12.82
CA ASP A 170 -9.66 -0.58 -12.40
C ASP A 170 -10.37 -1.80 -11.77
N PRO A 171 -9.96 -3.04 -12.10
CA PRO A 171 -10.56 -4.25 -11.53
C PRO A 171 -10.28 -4.43 -10.03
N MET A 172 -9.48 -3.60 -9.40
CA MET A 172 -9.19 -3.68 -7.97
C MET A 172 -10.45 -3.36 -7.16
N ILE A 173 -10.92 -4.33 -6.40
CA ILE A 173 -12.13 -4.25 -5.56
C ILE A 173 -11.85 -4.14 -4.07
N GLY A 174 -10.61 -4.31 -3.67
CA GLY A 174 -10.20 -4.15 -2.29
C GLY A 174 -8.70 -4.35 -2.09
N LYS A 175 -8.26 -4.03 -0.88
CA LYS A 175 -6.91 -4.30 -0.39
C LYS A 175 -7.02 -5.13 0.86
N LEU A 176 -6.29 -6.23 0.91
CA LEU A 176 -6.14 -7.07 2.08
C LEU A 176 -4.78 -6.79 2.71
N ILE A 177 -4.78 -6.26 3.91
CA ILE A 177 -3.59 -5.85 4.65
C ILE A 177 -3.46 -6.69 5.90
N VAL A 178 -2.25 -7.15 6.18
CA VAL A 178 -1.93 -7.80 7.46
C VAL A 178 -0.73 -7.15 8.10
N TRP A 179 -0.74 -7.15 9.44
CA TRP A 179 0.40 -6.76 10.25
C TRP A 179 0.76 -7.87 11.24
N ALA A 180 2.05 -8.09 11.49
CA ALA A 180 2.54 -8.99 12.54
C ALA A 180 3.88 -8.48 13.10
N THR A 181 4.31 -9.07 14.21
CA THR A 181 5.57 -8.68 14.87
C THR A 181 6.82 -9.03 14.07
N THR A 182 6.74 -10.00 13.16
CA THR A 182 7.82 -10.40 12.26
C THR A 182 7.30 -10.62 10.84
N ARG A 183 8.20 -10.53 9.85
CA ARG A 183 7.87 -10.83 8.44
C ARG A 183 7.30 -12.23 8.27
N GLN A 184 7.88 -13.23 8.94
CA GLN A 184 7.43 -14.62 8.84
C GLN A 184 5.97 -14.74 9.31
N TYR A 185 5.62 -14.16 10.45
CA TYR A 185 4.25 -14.18 10.95
C TYR A 185 3.29 -13.36 10.07
N ALA A 186 3.76 -12.28 9.44
CA ALA A 186 2.95 -11.53 8.48
C ALA A 186 2.64 -12.39 7.24
N ILE A 187 3.62 -13.13 6.70
CA ILE A 187 3.43 -14.06 5.58
C ILE A 187 2.42 -15.18 5.96
N GLU A 188 2.58 -15.80 7.12
CA GLU A 188 1.68 -16.86 7.59
C GLU A 188 0.25 -16.32 7.76
N ARG A 189 0.11 -15.12 8.32
CA ARG A 189 -1.18 -14.44 8.47
C ARG A 189 -1.80 -14.12 7.11
N MET A 190 -1.03 -13.58 6.16
CA MET A 190 -1.51 -13.29 4.82
C MET A 190 -2.01 -14.56 4.12
N ARG A 191 -1.26 -15.66 4.21
CA ARG A 191 -1.70 -16.96 3.65
C ARG A 191 -3.01 -17.43 4.23
N ARG A 192 -3.21 -17.31 5.56
CA ARG A 192 -4.46 -17.66 6.23
C ARG A 192 -5.62 -16.80 5.72
N VAL A 193 -5.47 -15.47 5.75
CA VAL A 193 -6.57 -14.57 5.39
C VAL A 193 -6.91 -14.62 3.90
N LEU A 194 -5.93 -14.87 3.02
CA LEU A 194 -6.21 -15.13 1.59
C LEU A 194 -7.04 -16.40 1.40
N TYR A 195 -6.79 -17.44 2.21
CA TYR A 195 -7.60 -18.66 2.18
C TYR A 195 -9.01 -18.45 2.70
N GLU A 196 -9.19 -17.57 3.71
CA GLU A 196 -10.48 -17.23 4.30
C GLU A 196 -11.30 -16.25 3.44
N TYR A 197 -10.65 -15.43 2.59
CA TYR A 197 -11.31 -14.47 1.72
C TYR A 197 -12.10 -15.20 0.62
N LYS A 198 -13.42 -15.06 0.63
CA LYS A 198 -14.29 -15.74 -0.34
C LYS A 198 -15.12 -14.71 -1.07
N ILE A 199 -15.03 -14.76 -2.40
CA ILE A 199 -15.85 -13.97 -3.31
C ILE A 199 -16.47 -14.91 -4.30
N THR A 200 -17.80 -14.94 -4.34
CA THR A 200 -18.55 -15.66 -5.37
C THR A 200 -19.16 -14.65 -6.31
N CYS A 201 -18.73 -14.68 -7.56
CA CYS A 201 -19.22 -13.79 -8.61
C CYS A 201 -19.90 -14.62 -9.71
N LEU A 202 -20.89 -14.07 -10.38
CA LEU A 202 -21.35 -14.62 -11.64
C LEU A 202 -20.32 -14.26 -12.71
N LEU A 203 -19.44 -15.20 -13.03
CA LEU A 203 -18.83 -15.20 -14.34
C LEU A 203 -19.97 -15.39 -15.33
N TYR A 204 -20.20 -14.43 -16.21
CA TYR A 204 -21.04 -14.65 -17.38
C TYR A 204 -20.29 -15.59 -18.30
N THR A 205 -20.49 -16.90 -18.11
CA THR A 205 -20.25 -17.83 -19.18
C THR A 205 -21.39 -17.61 -20.15
N SER A 206 -21.11 -17.00 -21.31
CA SER A 206 -22.03 -17.06 -22.43
C SER A 206 -22.49 -18.52 -22.59
N PRO A 207 -23.79 -18.79 -22.64
CA PRO A 207 -24.22 -20.12 -23.04
C PRO A 207 -23.71 -20.35 -24.45
N SER A 208 -22.84 -21.36 -24.59
CA SER A 208 -22.42 -21.90 -25.88
C SER A 208 -23.60 -22.46 -26.63
#